data_356cab61b19233a6e3b35de15fe6748c
#
_entry.id   356cab61b19233a6e3b35de15fe6748c
#
_cell.length_a   1.000
_cell.length_b   1.000
_cell.length_c   1.000
_cell.angle_alpha   90.00
_cell.angle_beta   90.00
_cell.angle_gamma   90.00
#
_symmetry.space_group_name_H-M   'P 1'
#
loop_
_entity.id
_entity.type
_entity.pdbx_description
1 polymer ?
#
loop_
_entity_poly.entity_id
_entity_poly.type
_entity_poly.pdbx_seq_one_letter_code
_entity_poly.pdbx_strand_id
1 'polypeptide(L)'
;MKRLIPVVSALALIAGTASAENIKVGVSPGEHAEIMEEVAKIAEPMGLNIDVVEFSDYVVPNQALADGDIEANSFQHEPYLDNQVNDRGFALVPVATTITTPMGVYSDSITDMEAFPEGGSMGIPNDPTNGGRALLVLQSLGLITLAEGTGLVPTVLDIVENPKDIRFRELDAAQLPRSLADLDAALINTNYAIASGLNPKEDSIAMESADNPYVNIIVVREGDEEQPWVQPLIDAYHSPEIKAFIDEKYHGTVLTSW
;
A
#
# COMPACT_ATOMS: atom_id res chain seq x y z
N MET A 1 5.31 -2.90 -81.31
CA MET A 1 5.81 -2.11 -80.13
C MET A 1 4.80 -2.25 -79.03
N LYS A 2 5.09 -3.09 -78.00
CA LYS A 2 4.24 -3.28 -76.82
C LYS A 2 4.75 -2.35 -75.75
N ARG A 3 3.92 -1.39 -75.35
CA ARG A 3 4.22 -0.51 -74.16
C ARG A 3 3.91 -1.21 -72.90
N LEU A 4 4.92 -1.47 -72.02
CA LEU A 4 4.78 -1.87 -70.65
C LEU A 4 4.43 -0.63 -69.81
N ILE A 5 3.32 -0.71 -69.09
CA ILE A 5 2.94 0.27 -68.07
C ILE A 5 3.45 -0.25 -66.74
N PRO A 6 4.27 0.50 -66.00
CA PRO A 6 4.67 0.09 -64.65
C PRO A 6 3.49 0.29 -63.66
N VAL A 7 3.11 -0.80 -62.99
CA VAL A 7 2.18 -0.72 -61.84
C VAL A 7 3.00 -0.32 -60.61
N VAL A 8 2.81 0.91 -60.15
CA VAL A 8 3.35 1.39 -58.86
C VAL A 8 2.38 0.97 -57.77
N SER A 9 2.74 -0.07 -57.01
CA SER A 9 2.02 -0.45 -55.82
C SER A 9 2.36 0.55 -54.70
N ALA A 10 1.40 1.41 -54.37
CA ALA A 10 1.49 2.26 -53.19
C ALA A 10 1.21 1.41 -51.95
N LEU A 11 2.24 1.12 -51.16
CA LEU A 11 2.11 0.58 -49.79
C LEU A 11 1.56 1.72 -48.91
N ALA A 12 0.26 1.66 -48.58
CA ALA A 12 -0.32 2.54 -47.58
C ALA A 12 0.14 2.03 -46.18
N LEU A 13 1.05 2.75 -45.54
CA LEU A 13 1.30 2.60 -44.12
C LEU A 13 0.02 3.03 -43.37
N ILE A 14 -0.71 2.07 -42.86
CA ILE A 14 -1.75 2.31 -41.87
C ILE A 14 -1.02 2.62 -40.58
N ALA A 15 -0.78 3.90 -40.27
CA ALA A 15 -0.44 4.35 -38.94
C ALA A 15 -1.70 4.12 -38.08
N GLY A 16 -1.73 3.00 -37.38
CA GLY A 16 -2.73 2.78 -36.36
C GLY A 16 -2.55 3.87 -35.29
N THR A 17 -3.56 4.72 -35.14
CA THR A 17 -3.65 5.59 -33.97
C THR A 17 -3.78 4.66 -32.77
N ALA A 18 -2.72 4.54 -31.96
CA ALA A 18 -2.83 3.92 -30.64
C ALA A 18 -3.90 4.73 -29.89
N SER A 19 -5.05 4.11 -29.65
CA SER A 19 -6.08 4.69 -28.77
C SER A 19 -5.50 4.68 -27.37
N ALA A 20 -5.60 5.80 -26.68
CA ALA A 20 -5.23 5.83 -25.27
C ALA A 20 -6.09 4.79 -24.51
N GLU A 21 -5.44 3.97 -23.70
CA GLU A 21 -6.13 3.04 -22.82
C GLU A 21 -6.62 3.78 -21.57
N ASN A 22 -7.79 3.40 -21.06
CA ASN A 22 -8.34 3.98 -19.85
C ASN A 22 -8.49 2.86 -18.82
N ILE A 23 -7.89 3.04 -17.65
CA ILE A 23 -7.99 2.11 -16.54
C ILE A 23 -8.39 2.84 -15.26
N LYS A 24 -9.01 2.11 -14.34
CA LYS A 24 -9.21 2.55 -12.97
C LYS A 24 -8.24 1.83 -12.06
N VAL A 25 -7.55 2.59 -11.21
CA VAL A 25 -6.63 2.03 -10.23
C VAL A 25 -7.13 2.35 -8.83
N GLY A 26 -7.42 1.30 -8.05
CA GLY A 26 -7.84 1.41 -6.66
C GLY A 26 -6.66 1.70 -5.73
N VAL A 27 -6.82 2.69 -4.87
CA VAL A 27 -5.79 3.11 -3.90
C VAL A 27 -6.42 3.35 -2.52
N SER A 28 -5.59 3.35 -1.46
CA SER A 28 -6.00 3.90 -0.16
C SER A 28 -5.68 5.40 -0.10
N PRO A 29 -6.35 6.17 0.79
CA PRO A 29 -6.03 7.58 1.00
C PRO A 29 -4.62 7.76 1.56
N GLY A 30 -4.10 8.97 1.49
CA GLY A 30 -2.73 9.31 1.89
C GLY A 30 -1.74 9.14 0.75
N GLU A 31 -0.53 8.64 1.04
CA GLU A 31 0.55 8.56 0.05
C GLU A 31 0.22 7.72 -1.17
N HIS A 32 -0.58 6.67 -1.05
CA HIS A 32 -0.96 5.83 -2.19
C HIS A 32 -1.76 6.61 -3.23
N ALA A 33 -2.77 7.38 -2.81
CA ALA A 33 -3.57 8.23 -3.68
C ALA A 33 -2.71 9.35 -4.30
N GLU A 34 -1.95 10.05 -3.46
CA GLU A 34 -1.10 11.15 -3.89
C GLU A 34 -0.02 10.75 -4.90
N ILE A 35 0.61 9.58 -4.71
CA ILE A 35 1.60 9.04 -5.66
C ILE A 35 0.90 8.60 -6.95
N MET A 36 -0.24 7.89 -6.87
CA MET A 36 -0.94 7.42 -8.06
C MET A 36 -1.49 8.56 -8.92
N GLU A 37 -1.88 9.70 -8.32
CA GLU A 37 -2.25 10.91 -9.06
C GLU A 37 -1.06 11.50 -9.85
N GLU A 38 0.17 11.45 -9.32
CA GLU A 38 1.37 11.85 -10.06
C GLU A 38 1.72 10.81 -11.15
N VAL A 39 1.58 9.51 -10.87
CA VAL A 39 1.74 8.44 -11.85
C VAL A 39 0.78 8.64 -13.03
N ALA A 40 -0.47 9.00 -12.77
CA ALA A 40 -1.46 9.27 -13.82
C ALA A 40 -1.01 10.38 -14.77
N LYS A 41 -0.39 11.46 -14.25
CA LYS A 41 0.15 12.56 -15.09
C LYS A 41 1.32 12.11 -15.97
N ILE A 42 2.15 11.19 -15.48
CA ILE A 42 3.28 10.64 -16.22
C ILE A 42 2.81 9.63 -17.27
N ALA A 43 1.78 8.83 -16.95
CA ALA A 43 1.23 7.81 -17.83
C ALA A 43 0.45 8.40 -19.02
N GLU A 44 -0.18 9.57 -18.86
CA GLU A 44 -1.00 10.21 -19.92
C GLU A 44 -0.25 10.37 -21.25
N PRO A 45 0.96 10.99 -21.32
CA PRO A 45 1.72 11.09 -22.55
C PRO A 45 2.23 9.74 -23.10
N MET A 46 2.20 8.67 -22.29
CA MET A 46 2.52 7.29 -22.70
C MET A 46 1.31 6.59 -23.35
N GLY A 47 0.14 7.25 -23.39
CA GLY A 47 -1.10 6.71 -23.94
C GLY A 47 -1.94 5.92 -22.94
N LEU A 48 -1.72 6.12 -21.64
CA LEU A 48 -2.48 5.48 -20.58
C LEU A 48 -3.16 6.54 -19.71
N ASN A 49 -4.49 6.57 -19.68
CA ASN A 49 -5.28 7.41 -18.79
C ASN A 49 -5.65 6.60 -17.54
N ILE A 50 -5.29 7.09 -16.37
CA ILE A 50 -5.57 6.43 -15.08
C ILE A 50 -6.63 7.25 -14.33
N ASP A 51 -7.76 6.60 -14.04
CA ASP A 51 -8.78 7.11 -13.10
C ASP A 51 -8.47 6.55 -11.71
N VAL A 52 -8.04 7.42 -10.80
CA VAL A 52 -7.64 7.04 -9.45
C VAL A 52 -8.89 6.92 -8.58
N VAL A 53 -9.15 5.73 -8.04
CA VAL A 53 -10.32 5.43 -7.21
C VAL A 53 -9.88 5.20 -5.76
N GLU A 54 -10.19 6.13 -4.88
CA GLU A 54 -9.88 5.99 -3.46
C GLU A 54 -10.89 5.11 -2.72
N PHE A 55 -10.38 4.16 -1.93
CA PHE A 55 -11.15 3.32 -1.02
C PHE A 55 -10.80 3.64 0.43
N SER A 56 -11.78 3.91 1.26
CA SER A 56 -11.59 4.33 2.66
C SER A 56 -11.14 3.22 3.60
N ASP A 57 -11.17 1.96 3.17
CA ASP A 57 -10.78 0.78 3.95
C ASP A 57 -9.96 -0.21 3.09
N TYR A 58 -9.40 -1.24 3.73
CA TYR A 58 -8.60 -2.25 3.05
C TYR A 58 -9.39 -3.46 2.52
N VAL A 59 -10.69 -3.57 2.85
CA VAL A 59 -11.50 -4.76 2.53
C VAL A 59 -12.03 -4.71 1.10
N VAL A 60 -12.48 -3.52 0.66
CA VAL A 60 -13.19 -3.33 -0.62
C VAL A 60 -12.27 -3.39 -1.84
N PRO A 61 -11.01 -2.86 -1.85
CA PRO A 61 -10.23 -2.76 -3.08
C PRO A 61 -9.97 -4.10 -3.79
N ASN A 62 -9.66 -5.17 -3.05
CA ASN A 62 -9.46 -6.50 -3.64
C ASN A 62 -10.75 -7.12 -4.18
N GLN A 63 -11.87 -6.86 -3.52
CA GLN A 63 -13.18 -7.27 -4.05
C GLN A 63 -13.51 -6.53 -5.34
N ALA A 64 -13.35 -5.19 -5.38
CA ALA A 64 -13.59 -4.39 -6.57
C ALA A 64 -12.71 -4.82 -7.75
N LEU A 65 -11.44 -5.20 -7.48
CA LEU A 65 -10.53 -5.73 -8.50
C LEU A 65 -11.00 -7.09 -9.00
N ALA A 66 -11.36 -8.00 -8.09
CA ALA A 66 -11.86 -9.34 -8.45
C ALA A 66 -13.16 -9.29 -9.26
N ASP A 67 -14.05 -8.34 -8.95
CA ASP A 67 -15.33 -8.14 -9.63
C ASP A 67 -15.19 -7.41 -10.99
N GLY A 68 -14.00 -6.83 -11.27
CA GLY A 68 -13.73 -6.09 -12.50
C GLY A 68 -14.25 -4.65 -12.50
N ASP A 69 -14.51 -4.07 -11.34
CA ASP A 69 -14.90 -2.66 -11.17
C ASP A 69 -13.73 -1.71 -11.34
N ILE A 70 -12.50 -2.21 -11.09
CA ILE A 70 -11.20 -1.57 -11.32
C ILE A 70 -10.26 -2.54 -12.05
N GLU A 71 -9.25 -2.03 -12.75
CA GLU A 71 -8.29 -2.83 -13.52
C GLU A 71 -7.07 -3.25 -12.69
N ALA A 72 -6.64 -2.40 -11.75
CA ALA A 72 -5.54 -2.68 -10.82
C ALA A 72 -5.81 -2.04 -9.46
N ASN A 73 -5.04 -2.46 -8.43
CA ASN A 73 -4.95 -1.70 -7.20
C ASN A 73 -3.49 -1.54 -6.71
N SER A 74 -3.24 -0.49 -5.94
CA SER A 74 -1.96 -0.20 -5.30
C SER A 74 -2.22 0.41 -3.92
N PHE A 75 -2.40 -0.45 -2.89
CA PHE A 75 -2.75 -0.03 -1.53
C PHE A 75 -2.22 -1.00 -0.47
N GLN A 76 -1.76 -2.18 -0.87
CA GLN A 76 -1.49 -3.32 -0.01
C GLN A 76 -0.06 -3.81 -0.15
N HIS A 77 0.47 -4.41 0.91
CA HIS A 77 1.72 -5.15 0.89
C HIS A 77 1.48 -6.63 0.56
N GLU A 78 2.53 -7.31 0.10
CA GLU A 78 2.44 -8.71 -0.36
C GLU A 78 1.85 -9.65 0.71
N PRO A 79 2.25 -9.62 2.01
CA PRO A 79 1.63 -10.50 3.03
C PRO A 79 0.11 -10.28 3.20
N TYR A 80 -0.41 -9.06 2.95
CA TYR A 80 -1.85 -8.81 2.97
C TYR A 80 -2.55 -9.45 1.78
N LEU A 81 -1.99 -9.32 0.57
CA LEU A 81 -2.52 -9.97 -0.62
C LEU A 81 -2.56 -11.50 -0.43
N ASP A 82 -1.47 -12.09 0.04
CA ASP A 82 -1.38 -13.54 0.29
C ASP A 82 -2.48 -14.02 1.24
N ASN A 83 -2.71 -13.28 2.33
CA ASN A 83 -3.79 -13.59 3.26
C ASN A 83 -5.17 -13.51 2.56
N GLN A 84 -5.44 -12.45 1.78
CA GLN A 84 -6.71 -12.27 1.08
C GLN A 84 -6.94 -13.34 0.01
N VAL A 85 -5.91 -13.72 -0.74
CA VAL A 85 -5.97 -14.82 -1.73
C VAL A 85 -6.27 -16.15 -1.03
N ASN A 86 -5.58 -16.44 0.07
CA ASN A 86 -5.78 -17.70 0.81
C ASN A 86 -7.17 -17.77 1.47
N ASP A 87 -7.62 -16.69 2.09
CA ASP A 87 -8.86 -16.71 2.89
C ASP A 87 -10.12 -16.55 2.04
N ARG A 88 -10.04 -15.76 0.95
CA ARG A 88 -11.20 -15.44 0.11
C ARG A 88 -11.19 -16.12 -1.25
N GLY A 89 -10.06 -16.73 -1.64
CA GLY A 89 -9.94 -17.40 -2.93
C GLY A 89 -9.90 -16.43 -4.13
N PHE A 90 -9.43 -15.20 -3.93
CA PHE A 90 -9.27 -14.27 -5.03
C PHE A 90 -8.19 -14.74 -6.02
N ALA A 91 -8.47 -14.64 -7.31
CA ALA A 91 -7.50 -14.85 -8.39
C ALA A 91 -6.80 -13.50 -8.70
N LEU A 92 -5.95 -13.06 -7.79
CA LEU A 92 -5.21 -11.79 -7.87
C LEU A 92 -3.71 -12.05 -7.75
N VAL A 93 -2.91 -11.31 -8.51
CA VAL A 93 -1.45 -11.48 -8.56
C VAL A 93 -0.73 -10.13 -8.54
N PRO A 94 0.44 -10.05 -7.89
CA PRO A 94 1.26 -8.84 -7.94
C PRO A 94 2.01 -8.77 -9.28
N VAL A 95 2.15 -7.54 -9.83
CA VAL A 95 2.90 -7.29 -11.06
C VAL A 95 4.11 -6.37 -10.86
N ALA A 96 4.16 -5.61 -9.77
CA ALA A 96 5.31 -4.77 -9.43
C ALA A 96 5.34 -4.45 -7.93
N THR A 97 6.54 -4.22 -7.39
CA THR A 97 6.72 -3.57 -6.09
C THR A 97 6.54 -2.06 -6.22
N THR A 98 6.17 -1.38 -5.14
CA THR A 98 5.95 0.08 -5.14
C THR A 98 6.75 0.76 -4.02
N ILE A 99 6.16 0.94 -2.87
CA ILE A 99 6.75 1.66 -1.75
C ILE A 99 6.80 0.80 -0.50
N THR A 100 7.70 1.13 0.42
CA THR A 100 7.68 0.65 1.79
C THR A 100 7.32 1.82 2.70
N THR A 101 6.32 1.60 3.56
CA THR A 101 5.82 2.60 4.50
C THR A 101 5.89 2.03 5.91
N PRO A 102 6.92 2.40 6.72
CA PRO A 102 7.04 1.93 8.09
C PRO A 102 5.85 2.33 8.95
N MET A 103 5.27 1.39 9.71
CA MET A 103 4.18 1.64 10.63
C MET A 103 4.66 2.46 11.83
N GLY A 104 3.90 3.50 12.22
CA GLY A 104 4.21 4.36 13.36
C GLY A 104 3.38 4.06 14.59
N VAL A 105 3.92 4.35 15.77
CA VAL A 105 3.19 4.43 17.04
C VAL A 105 2.88 5.90 17.32
N TYR A 106 1.64 6.22 17.59
CA TYR A 106 1.17 7.59 17.84
C TYR A 106 0.44 7.67 19.17
N SER A 107 0.44 8.87 19.78
CA SER A 107 -0.26 9.15 21.03
C SER A 107 -0.57 10.63 21.15
N ASP A 108 -1.72 10.95 21.74
CA ASP A 108 -2.08 12.30 22.17
C ASP A 108 -1.67 12.62 23.62
N SER A 109 -1.22 11.60 24.38
CA SER A 109 -1.00 11.71 25.83
C SER A 109 0.44 11.51 26.28
N ILE A 110 1.26 10.78 25.52
CA ILE A 110 2.66 10.51 25.83
C ILE A 110 3.58 10.87 24.64
N THR A 111 4.84 11.15 24.91
CA THR A 111 5.82 11.60 23.93
C THR A 111 6.88 10.55 23.58
N ASP A 112 6.92 9.44 24.30
CA ASP A 112 7.82 8.32 24.07
C ASP A 112 7.25 7.02 24.66
N MET A 113 7.77 5.86 24.24
CA MET A 113 7.30 4.55 24.68
C MET A 113 7.74 4.20 26.10
N GLU A 114 8.74 4.87 26.67
CA GLU A 114 9.13 4.66 28.06
C GLU A 114 8.04 5.16 29.02
N ALA A 115 7.37 6.26 28.63
CA ALA A 115 6.25 6.85 29.36
C ALA A 115 4.92 6.07 29.22
N PHE A 116 4.86 5.01 28.41
CA PHE A 116 3.64 4.21 28.27
C PHE A 116 3.21 3.63 29.63
N PRO A 117 1.95 3.90 30.07
CA PRO A 117 1.52 3.53 31.43
C PRO A 117 1.33 2.02 31.61
N GLU A 118 1.54 1.53 32.84
CA GLU A 118 1.17 0.17 33.23
C GLU A 118 -0.36 0.01 33.11
N GLY A 119 -0.81 -1.08 32.48
CA GLY A 119 -2.24 -1.31 32.19
C GLY A 119 -2.80 -0.35 31.13
N GLY A 120 -1.95 0.33 30.37
CA GLY A 120 -2.38 1.25 29.32
C GLY A 120 -3.04 0.55 28.13
N SER A 121 -3.82 1.32 27.37
CA SER A 121 -4.54 0.87 26.19
C SER A 121 -3.75 1.12 24.91
N MET A 122 -3.55 0.08 24.08
CA MET A 122 -2.85 0.13 22.81
C MET A 122 -3.79 -0.25 21.66
N GLY A 123 -4.04 0.68 20.74
CA GLY A 123 -4.77 0.40 19.50
C GLY A 123 -3.90 -0.31 18.47
N ILE A 124 -4.43 -1.35 17.86
CA ILE A 124 -3.79 -2.06 16.74
C ILE A 124 -4.81 -2.38 15.65
N PRO A 125 -4.40 -2.55 14.37
CA PRO A 125 -5.29 -3.01 13.31
C PRO A 125 -5.89 -4.38 13.63
N ASN A 126 -7.13 -4.62 13.18
CA ASN A 126 -7.86 -5.87 13.43
C ASN A 126 -7.75 -6.90 12.30
N ASP A 127 -7.10 -6.56 11.18
CA ASP A 127 -6.80 -7.55 10.16
C ASP A 127 -5.57 -8.39 10.54
N PRO A 128 -5.52 -9.68 10.12
CA PRO A 128 -4.49 -10.61 10.60
C PRO A 128 -3.05 -10.14 10.33
N THR A 129 -2.82 -9.50 9.20
CA THR A 129 -1.44 -9.15 8.77
C THR A 129 -0.97 -7.84 9.38
N ASN A 130 -1.81 -6.77 9.39
CA ASN A 130 -1.43 -5.51 10.04
C ASN A 130 -1.50 -5.60 11.57
N GLY A 131 -2.44 -6.38 12.13
CA GLY A 131 -2.48 -6.69 13.56
C GLY A 131 -1.23 -7.44 14.00
N GLY A 132 -0.86 -8.48 13.25
CA GLY A 132 0.38 -9.23 13.48
C GLY A 132 1.63 -8.35 13.35
N ARG A 133 1.69 -7.51 12.32
CA ARG A 133 2.76 -6.50 12.12
C ARG A 133 2.89 -5.56 13.31
N ALA A 134 1.77 -5.05 13.81
CA ALA A 134 1.74 -4.18 14.99
C ALA A 134 2.34 -4.87 16.23
N LEU A 135 2.01 -6.15 16.46
CA LEU A 135 2.59 -6.92 17.55
C LEU A 135 4.10 -7.17 17.36
N LEU A 136 4.55 -7.43 16.13
CA LEU A 136 5.97 -7.57 15.81
C LEU A 136 6.74 -6.26 16.04
N VAL A 137 6.15 -5.11 15.71
CA VAL A 137 6.73 -3.79 16.04
C VAL A 137 6.86 -3.62 17.55
N LEU A 138 5.83 -3.92 18.34
CA LEU A 138 5.88 -3.83 19.80
C LEU A 138 6.91 -4.78 20.39
N GLN A 139 7.08 -5.98 19.85
CA GLN A 139 8.15 -6.90 20.25
C GLN A 139 9.54 -6.31 19.93
N SER A 140 9.72 -5.71 18.75
CA SER A 140 11.00 -5.08 18.39
C SER A 140 11.37 -3.90 19.30
N LEU A 141 10.36 -3.23 19.85
CA LEU A 141 10.51 -2.17 20.86
C LEU A 141 10.70 -2.70 22.29
N GLY A 142 10.67 -4.03 22.49
CA GLY A 142 10.85 -4.67 23.79
C GLY A 142 9.68 -4.52 24.76
N LEU A 143 8.48 -4.22 24.26
CA LEU A 143 7.27 -4.01 25.06
C LEU A 143 6.52 -5.29 25.35
N ILE A 144 6.62 -6.28 24.46
CA ILE A 144 6.03 -7.61 24.59
C ILE A 144 7.02 -8.67 24.08
N THR A 145 6.77 -9.93 24.44
CA THR A 145 7.42 -11.09 23.82
C THR A 145 6.33 -11.97 23.19
N LEU A 146 6.52 -12.38 21.94
CA LEU A 146 5.62 -13.29 21.23
C LEU A 146 6.15 -14.72 21.30
N ALA A 147 5.27 -15.70 21.19
CA ALA A 147 5.62 -17.11 21.08
C ALA A 147 6.47 -17.36 19.79
N GLU A 148 7.36 -18.34 19.86
CA GLU A 148 8.18 -18.71 18.70
C GLU A 148 7.32 -19.30 17.57
N GLY A 149 7.68 -18.98 16.32
CA GLY A 149 7.08 -19.60 15.12
C GLY A 149 5.76 -18.99 14.65
N THR A 150 5.34 -17.85 15.18
CA THR A 150 4.09 -17.16 14.79
C THR A 150 4.14 -16.54 13.37
N GLY A 151 5.33 -16.42 12.76
CA GLY A 151 5.49 -15.84 11.43
C GLY A 151 5.10 -14.36 11.40
N LEU A 152 4.39 -13.94 10.32
CA LEU A 152 3.98 -12.55 10.10
C LEU A 152 2.55 -12.26 10.58
N VAL A 153 1.85 -13.22 11.19
CA VAL A 153 0.45 -13.09 11.61
C VAL A 153 0.22 -13.49 13.08
N PRO A 154 1.10 -13.07 14.03
CA PRO A 154 0.81 -13.30 15.44
C PRO A 154 -0.47 -12.59 15.86
N THR A 155 -1.14 -13.13 16.86
CA THR A 155 -2.33 -12.56 17.49
C THR A 155 -2.03 -12.16 18.94
N VAL A 156 -2.92 -11.44 19.58
CA VAL A 156 -2.77 -11.08 21.00
C VAL A 156 -2.71 -12.32 21.93
N LEU A 157 -3.16 -13.49 21.44
CA LEU A 157 -3.09 -14.76 22.17
C LEU A 157 -1.67 -15.37 22.14
N ASP A 158 -0.83 -14.94 21.23
CA ASP A 158 0.55 -15.40 21.10
C ASP A 158 1.53 -14.60 21.97
N ILE A 159 1.05 -13.62 22.74
CA ILE A 159 1.87 -12.85 23.68
C ILE A 159 2.19 -13.72 24.90
N VAL A 160 3.48 -14.01 25.10
CA VAL A 160 3.96 -14.81 26.24
C VAL A 160 4.50 -13.94 27.37
N GLU A 161 4.93 -12.70 27.09
CA GLU A 161 5.31 -11.72 28.12
C GLU A 161 4.70 -10.35 27.76
N ASN A 162 4.13 -9.70 28.75
CA ASN A 162 3.52 -8.37 28.65
C ASN A 162 3.81 -7.59 29.95
N PRO A 163 5.06 -7.14 30.15
CA PRO A 163 5.51 -6.60 31.44
C PRO A 163 4.82 -5.30 31.86
N LYS A 164 4.25 -4.54 30.89
CA LYS A 164 3.48 -3.32 31.17
C LYS A 164 1.96 -3.57 31.27
N ASP A 165 1.50 -4.82 31.21
CA ASP A 165 0.07 -5.19 31.20
C ASP A 165 -0.73 -4.40 30.16
N ILE A 166 -0.17 -4.27 28.92
CA ILE A 166 -0.78 -3.55 27.80
C ILE A 166 -2.13 -4.19 27.46
N ARG A 167 -3.16 -3.37 27.40
CA ARG A 167 -4.52 -3.78 26.99
C ARG A 167 -4.74 -3.45 25.53
N PHE A 168 -4.78 -4.44 24.69
CA PHE A 168 -4.95 -4.28 23.26
C PHE A 168 -6.40 -3.96 22.88
N ARG A 169 -6.56 -3.05 21.91
CA ARG A 169 -7.81 -2.69 21.25
C ARG A 169 -7.63 -2.90 19.75
N GLU A 170 -8.18 -4.02 19.27
CA GLU A 170 -8.17 -4.35 17.84
C GLU A 170 -9.29 -3.58 17.14
N LEU A 171 -8.94 -2.65 16.25
CA LEU A 171 -9.83 -1.76 15.56
C LEU A 171 -9.56 -1.81 14.05
N ASP A 172 -10.55 -1.48 13.25
CA ASP A 172 -10.33 -1.21 11.83
C ASP A 172 -9.21 -0.18 11.66
N ALA A 173 -8.25 -0.46 10.77
CA ALA A 173 -7.07 0.37 10.59
C ALA A 173 -7.43 1.85 10.28
N ALA A 174 -8.50 2.07 9.50
CA ALA A 174 -9.01 3.41 9.19
C ALA A 174 -9.60 4.16 10.40
N GLN A 175 -9.94 3.45 11.49
CA GLN A 175 -10.51 4.07 12.69
C GLN A 175 -9.43 4.46 13.72
N LEU A 176 -8.23 3.87 13.66
CA LEU A 176 -7.18 4.08 14.64
C LEU A 176 -6.79 5.56 14.85
N PRO A 177 -6.61 6.39 13.81
CA PRO A 177 -6.28 7.80 14.00
C PRO A 177 -7.34 8.56 14.83
N ARG A 178 -8.61 8.25 14.59
CA ARG A 178 -9.73 8.90 15.30
C ARG A 178 -9.90 8.40 16.73
N SER A 179 -9.35 7.23 17.03
CA SER A 179 -9.44 6.59 18.34
C SER A 179 -8.31 7.00 19.28
N LEU A 180 -7.31 7.79 18.82
CA LEU A 180 -6.18 8.21 19.65
C LEU A 180 -6.60 8.92 20.95
N ALA A 181 -7.65 9.75 20.89
CA ALA A 181 -8.15 10.47 22.07
C ALA A 181 -8.69 9.53 23.20
N ASP A 182 -9.04 8.28 22.85
CA ASP A 182 -9.58 7.26 23.77
C ASP A 182 -8.56 6.17 24.13
N LEU A 183 -7.31 6.31 23.64
CA LEU A 183 -6.22 5.34 23.79
C LEU A 183 -4.97 6.02 24.38
N ASP A 184 -4.13 5.24 25.06
CA ASP A 184 -2.83 5.74 25.50
C ASP A 184 -1.83 5.82 24.32
N ALA A 185 -1.92 4.88 23.35
CA ALA A 185 -1.22 4.93 22.08
C ALA A 185 -1.90 4.00 21.05
N ALA A 186 -1.56 4.16 19.77
CA ALA A 186 -1.97 3.26 18.70
C ALA A 186 -0.88 3.08 17.64
N LEU A 187 -0.80 1.87 17.08
CA LEU A 187 -0.04 1.61 15.86
C LEU A 187 -0.92 1.90 14.65
N ILE A 188 -0.48 2.83 13.83
CA ILE A 188 -1.26 3.33 12.69
C ILE A 188 -0.44 3.15 11.41
N ASN A 189 -1.08 2.56 10.39
CA ASN A 189 -0.51 2.47 9.05
C ASN A 189 -0.27 3.88 8.49
N THR A 190 0.84 4.07 7.80
CA THR A 190 1.34 5.38 7.35
C THR A 190 0.32 6.14 6.51
N ASN A 191 -0.38 5.47 5.58
CA ASN A 191 -1.40 6.10 4.76
C ASN A 191 -2.56 6.71 5.58
N TYR A 192 -3.03 6.03 6.63
CA TYR A 192 -4.06 6.58 7.51
C TYR A 192 -3.52 7.67 8.45
N ALA A 193 -2.26 7.59 8.85
CA ALA A 193 -1.62 8.67 9.59
C ALA A 193 -1.58 9.95 8.72
N ILE A 194 -1.04 9.86 7.49
CA ILE A 194 -0.98 10.99 6.55
C ILE A 194 -2.38 11.52 6.22
N ALA A 195 -3.33 10.65 5.89
CA ALA A 195 -4.70 11.04 5.56
C ALA A 195 -5.43 11.72 6.74
N SER A 196 -5.02 11.45 7.98
CA SER A 196 -5.56 12.12 9.19
C SER A 196 -4.83 13.41 9.57
N GLY A 197 -3.79 13.79 8.81
CA GLY A 197 -2.98 14.98 9.05
C GLY A 197 -1.81 14.79 10.00
N LEU A 198 -1.50 13.55 10.40
CA LEU A 198 -0.30 13.23 11.17
C LEU A 198 0.92 13.19 10.25
N ASN A 199 2.04 13.70 10.74
CA ASN A 199 3.33 13.55 10.08
C ASN A 199 4.07 12.35 10.69
N PRO A 200 4.28 11.25 9.94
CA PRO A 200 4.91 10.04 10.50
C PRO A 200 6.28 10.29 11.14
N LYS A 201 7.05 11.25 10.63
CA LYS A 201 8.39 11.58 11.14
C LYS A 201 8.38 12.42 12.40
N GLU A 202 7.39 13.31 12.54
CA GLU A 202 7.36 14.32 13.60
C GLU A 202 6.43 13.92 14.74
N ASP A 203 5.31 13.24 14.43
CA ASP A 203 4.24 12.94 15.38
C ASP A 203 4.31 11.49 15.91
N SER A 204 5.09 10.59 15.28
CA SER A 204 5.25 9.23 15.84
C SER A 204 6.20 9.23 17.04
N ILE A 205 5.80 8.53 18.09
CA ILE A 205 6.63 8.32 19.30
C ILE A 205 7.54 7.11 19.21
N ALA A 206 7.30 6.24 18.23
CA ALA A 206 8.17 5.15 17.77
C ALA A 206 7.78 4.75 16.36
N MET A 207 8.69 4.12 15.63
CA MET A 207 8.46 3.69 14.25
C MET A 207 9.08 2.33 13.99
N GLU A 208 8.43 1.56 13.13
CA GLU A 208 8.94 0.32 12.58
C GLU A 208 10.26 0.54 11.81
N SER A 209 11.11 -0.47 11.77
CA SER A 209 12.30 -0.45 10.91
C SER A 209 11.89 -0.35 9.43
N ALA A 210 12.66 0.42 8.65
CA ALA A 210 12.50 0.45 7.20
C ALA A 210 12.86 -0.88 6.51
N ASP A 211 13.72 -1.70 7.14
CA ASP A 211 14.02 -3.06 6.72
C ASP A 211 12.95 -4.01 7.28
N ASN A 212 11.88 -4.18 6.52
CA ASN A 212 10.72 -4.99 6.87
C ASN A 212 10.14 -5.69 5.63
N PRO A 213 9.36 -6.77 5.78
CA PRO A 213 8.81 -7.55 4.66
C PRO A 213 7.53 -6.95 4.03
N TYR A 214 7.09 -5.78 4.46
CA TYR A 214 5.79 -5.20 4.08
C TYR A 214 5.92 -4.22 2.90
N VAL A 215 6.62 -4.66 1.84
CA VAL A 215 6.70 -3.91 0.58
C VAL A 215 5.33 -3.89 -0.08
N ASN A 216 4.86 -2.70 -0.47
CA ASN A 216 3.61 -2.54 -1.19
C ASN A 216 3.77 -2.89 -2.67
N ILE A 217 2.65 -3.23 -3.32
CA ILE A 217 2.61 -3.82 -4.64
C ILE A 217 1.48 -3.22 -5.50
N ILE A 218 1.66 -3.28 -6.83
CA ILE A 218 0.57 -3.17 -7.80
C ILE A 218 0.04 -4.58 -8.04
N VAL A 219 -1.28 -4.72 -7.98
CA VAL A 219 -1.99 -6.00 -8.12
C VAL A 219 -2.99 -5.92 -9.26
N VAL A 220 -3.07 -7.00 -10.03
CA VAL A 220 -4.05 -7.20 -11.11
C VAL A 220 -4.76 -8.55 -10.93
N ARG A 221 -5.79 -8.81 -11.72
CA ARG A 221 -6.40 -10.17 -11.79
C ARG A 221 -5.42 -11.14 -12.45
N GLU A 222 -5.43 -12.39 -12.02
CA GLU A 222 -4.72 -13.48 -12.70
C GLU A 222 -5.19 -13.58 -14.15
N GLY A 223 -4.24 -13.52 -15.09
CA GLY A 223 -4.47 -13.49 -16.53
C GLY A 223 -4.48 -12.08 -17.16
N ASP A 224 -4.44 -11.02 -16.36
CA ASP A 224 -4.33 -9.63 -16.82
C ASP A 224 -2.87 -9.10 -16.81
N GLU A 225 -1.88 -9.90 -16.38
CA GLU A 225 -0.48 -9.48 -16.18
C GLU A 225 0.19 -8.96 -17.46
N GLU A 226 -0.25 -9.46 -18.62
CA GLU A 226 0.29 -9.06 -19.93
C GLU A 226 -0.64 -8.10 -20.71
N GLN A 227 -1.63 -7.50 -20.05
CA GLN A 227 -2.48 -6.49 -20.68
C GLN A 227 -1.63 -5.29 -21.14
N PRO A 228 -1.96 -4.66 -22.29
CA PRO A 228 -1.13 -3.61 -22.89
C PRO A 228 -0.87 -2.41 -21.97
N TRP A 229 -1.74 -2.16 -20.99
CA TRP A 229 -1.65 -1.05 -20.04
C TRP A 229 -0.76 -1.36 -18.81
N VAL A 230 -0.46 -2.63 -18.52
CA VAL A 230 0.28 -3.02 -17.29
C VAL A 230 1.70 -2.48 -17.30
N GLN A 231 2.46 -2.71 -18.39
CA GLN A 231 3.83 -2.23 -18.46
C GLN A 231 3.92 -0.70 -18.45
N PRO A 232 3.10 0.08 -19.21
CA PRO A 232 3.03 1.53 -19.08
C PRO A 232 2.71 2.03 -17.66
N LEU A 233 1.83 1.36 -16.92
CA LEU A 233 1.56 1.69 -15.52
C LEU A 233 2.79 1.51 -14.64
N ILE A 234 3.49 0.36 -14.79
CA ILE A 234 4.71 0.06 -14.04
C ILE A 234 5.82 1.06 -14.39
N ASP A 235 6.04 1.34 -15.68
CA ASP A 235 7.07 2.26 -16.14
C ASP A 235 6.82 3.70 -15.64
N ALA A 236 5.56 4.14 -15.63
CA ALA A 236 5.17 5.43 -15.08
C ALA A 236 5.42 5.48 -13.55
N TYR A 237 5.02 4.43 -12.83
CA TYR A 237 5.22 4.34 -11.37
C TYR A 237 6.70 4.31 -11.00
N HIS A 238 7.52 3.53 -11.71
CA HIS A 238 8.96 3.38 -11.45
C HIS A 238 9.83 4.49 -12.07
N SER A 239 9.21 5.57 -12.56
CA SER A 239 9.94 6.67 -13.18
C SER A 239 10.83 7.42 -12.19
N PRO A 240 11.93 8.02 -12.67
CA PRO A 240 12.76 8.91 -11.84
C PRO A 240 11.98 10.09 -11.26
N GLU A 241 10.95 10.55 -11.96
CA GLU A 241 10.08 11.65 -11.54
C GLU A 241 9.26 11.27 -10.31
N ILE A 242 8.68 10.07 -10.26
CA ILE A 242 7.96 9.56 -9.09
C ILE A 242 8.91 9.36 -7.92
N LYS A 243 10.11 8.80 -8.17
CA LYS A 243 11.11 8.70 -7.11
C LYS A 243 11.45 10.07 -6.51
N ALA A 244 11.67 11.07 -7.36
CA ALA A 244 11.98 12.43 -6.90
C ALA A 244 10.82 13.03 -6.11
N PHE A 245 9.57 12.84 -6.57
CA PHE A 245 8.37 13.29 -5.87
C PHE A 245 8.26 12.67 -4.46
N ILE A 246 8.50 11.34 -4.35
CA ILE A 246 8.48 10.63 -3.06
C ILE A 246 9.56 11.17 -2.13
N ASP A 247 10.79 11.29 -2.60
CA ASP A 247 11.93 11.78 -1.81
C ASP A 247 11.69 13.21 -1.30
N GLU A 248 11.14 14.10 -2.16
CA GLU A 248 10.86 15.50 -1.84
C GLU A 248 9.67 15.65 -0.88
N LYS A 249 8.60 14.88 -1.09
CA LYS A 249 7.35 15.06 -0.32
C LYS A 249 7.39 14.38 1.04
N TYR A 250 7.91 13.17 1.11
CA TYR A 250 7.80 12.33 2.32
C TYR A 250 9.08 12.28 3.15
N HIS A 251 10.20 12.87 2.69
CA HIS A 251 11.44 13.06 3.46
C HIS A 251 11.96 11.76 4.14
N GLY A 252 11.76 10.60 3.50
CA GLY A 252 12.23 9.30 3.97
C GLY A 252 11.25 8.53 4.87
N THR A 253 10.00 9.00 5.04
CA THR A 253 8.94 8.23 5.71
C THR A 253 8.20 7.28 4.75
N VAL A 254 8.31 7.53 3.47
CA VAL A 254 7.89 6.65 2.37
C VAL A 254 9.12 6.36 1.52
N LEU A 255 9.39 5.08 1.29
CA LEU A 255 10.60 4.62 0.60
C LEU A 255 10.22 3.92 -0.70
N THR A 256 10.97 4.18 -1.78
CA THR A 256 10.83 3.44 -3.03
C THR A 256 11.39 2.03 -2.90
N SER A 257 10.73 1.04 -3.48
CA SER A 257 11.10 -0.39 -3.40
C SER A 257 11.34 -1.02 -4.78
N TRP A 258 11.81 -0.19 -5.73
CA TRP A 258 12.27 -0.60 -7.07
C TRP A 258 13.65 -0.04 -7.39
#